data_0679d046cc8059bc7b6add77a63b696e
#
_entry.id   0679d046cc8059bc7b6add77a63b696e
#
_cell.length_a   1.000
_cell.length_b   1.000
_cell.length_c   1.000
_cell.angle_alpha   90.00
_cell.angle_beta   90.00
_cell.angle_gamma   90.00
#
_symmetry.space_group_name_H-M   'P 1'
#
loop_
_entity.id
_entity.type
_entity.pdbx_description
1 polymer ?
#
loop_
_entity_poly.entity_id
_entity_poly.type
_entity_poly.pdbx_seq_one_letter_code
_entity_poly.pdbx_strand_id
1 'polypeptide(L)'
;MAAAGIRGLLRPVLVAALLAAGAAAGGLALAAGPALDAARSGPCVEDPKLMRRAHMEFLKHDRDDTVRRGIRPAKHSLAACVDCHANAKDGSVLGSERHFCQGCHAYAAVKLDCFDCHASKARTATAAAAAPAPGTPR
;
A
#
# COMPACT_ATOMS: atom_id res chain seq x y z
N MET A 1 -50.29 -26.21 36.58
CA MET A 1 -50.30 -25.17 35.50
C MET A 1 -49.10 -24.19 35.56
N ALA A 2 -47.99 -24.51 36.23
CA ALA A 2 -46.86 -23.56 36.38
C ALA A 2 -45.65 -23.78 35.41
N ALA A 3 -45.65 -24.88 34.65
CA ALA A 3 -44.46 -25.21 33.82
C ALA A 3 -44.42 -24.54 32.44
N ALA A 4 -45.55 -23.94 31.98
CA ALA A 4 -45.61 -23.27 30.66
C ALA A 4 -45.02 -21.86 30.66
N GLY A 5 -45.04 -21.16 31.79
CA GLY A 5 -44.56 -19.78 31.92
C GLY A 5 -43.00 -19.65 31.83
N ILE A 6 -42.27 -20.60 32.38
CA ILE A 6 -40.82 -20.54 32.44
C ILE A 6 -40.17 -20.78 31.06
N ARG A 7 -40.76 -21.65 30.26
CA ARG A 7 -40.27 -21.94 28.88
C ARG A 7 -40.47 -20.76 27.94
N GLY A 8 -41.45 -19.89 28.15
CA GLY A 8 -41.70 -18.70 27.35
C GLY A 8 -40.68 -17.60 27.57
N LEU A 9 -40.15 -17.44 28.79
CA LEU A 9 -39.11 -16.44 29.13
C LEU A 9 -37.70 -16.91 28.80
N LEU A 10 -37.43 -18.20 28.88
CA LEU A 10 -36.09 -18.75 28.63
C LEU A 10 -35.61 -18.55 27.17
N ARG A 11 -36.53 -18.63 26.20
CA ARG A 11 -36.20 -18.44 24.78
C ARG A 11 -35.66 -17.06 24.44
N PRO A 12 -36.36 -15.96 24.79
CA PRO A 12 -35.84 -14.62 24.48
C PRO A 12 -34.58 -14.28 25.25
N VAL A 13 -34.40 -14.78 26.45
CA VAL A 13 -33.16 -14.56 27.25
C VAL A 13 -31.98 -15.30 26.63
N LEU A 14 -32.15 -16.54 26.16
CA LEU A 14 -31.11 -17.28 25.45
C LEU A 14 -30.71 -16.63 24.12
N VAL A 15 -31.68 -16.16 23.35
CA VAL A 15 -31.41 -15.44 22.10
C VAL A 15 -30.69 -14.13 22.37
N ALA A 16 -31.08 -13.37 23.37
CA ALA A 16 -30.40 -12.13 23.75
C ALA A 16 -28.98 -12.39 24.23
N ALA A 17 -28.77 -13.44 25.03
CA ALA A 17 -27.43 -13.84 25.50
C ALA A 17 -26.51 -14.29 24.35
N LEU A 18 -27.04 -15.03 23.37
CA LEU A 18 -26.28 -15.45 22.19
C LEU A 18 -25.92 -14.25 21.27
N LEU A 19 -26.83 -13.29 21.10
CA LEU A 19 -26.56 -12.07 20.35
C LEU A 19 -25.53 -11.18 21.06
N ALA A 20 -25.62 -11.06 22.37
CA ALA A 20 -24.63 -10.32 23.17
C ALA A 20 -23.26 -10.99 23.15
N ALA A 21 -23.19 -12.32 23.23
CA ALA A 21 -21.95 -13.08 23.12
C ALA A 21 -21.33 -12.96 21.71
N GLY A 22 -22.14 -12.97 20.66
CA GLY A 22 -21.70 -12.75 19.28
C GLY A 22 -21.15 -11.35 19.06
N ALA A 23 -21.76 -10.32 19.65
CA ALA A 23 -21.28 -8.94 19.59
C ALA A 23 -19.98 -8.73 20.36
N ALA A 24 -19.80 -9.44 21.49
CA ALA A 24 -18.56 -9.38 22.28
C ALA A 24 -17.39 -10.14 21.63
N ALA A 25 -17.67 -11.21 20.86
CA ALA A 25 -16.67 -11.98 20.13
C ALA A 25 -16.28 -11.30 18.81
N GLY A 26 -17.09 -10.41 18.25
CA GLY A 26 -16.78 -9.54 17.12
C GLY A 26 -15.93 -8.37 17.56
N GLY A 27 -14.79 -8.63 18.22
CA GLY A 27 -13.80 -7.60 18.52
C GLY A 27 -13.49 -6.84 17.24
N LEU A 28 -13.45 -5.50 17.32
CA LEU A 28 -12.97 -4.61 16.26
C LEU A 28 -11.59 -5.08 15.82
N ALA A 29 -11.54 -5.96 14.82
CA ALA A 29 -10.30 -6.24 14.12
C ALA A 29 -9.88 -4.94 13.44
N LEU A 30 -9.06 -4.15 14.14
CA LEU A 30 -8.36 -3.05 13.51
C LEU A 30 -7.54 -3.66 12.39
N ALA A 31 -7.98 -3.45 11.16
CA ALA A 31 -7.27 -3.93 9.98
C ALA A 31 -5.86 -3.32 10.01
N ALA A 32 -4.89 -4.14 10.39
CA ALA A 32 -3.49 -3.74 10.30
C ALA A 32 -3.17 -3.51 8.84
N GLY A 33 -2.55 -2.38 8.53
CA GLY A 33 -2.05 -2.12 7.18
C GLY A 33 -0.98 -3.14 6.78
N PRO A 34 -0.59 -3.20 5.49
CA PRO A 34 0.38 -4.17 4.99
C PRO A 34 1.74 -3.99 5.67
N ALA A 35 2.36 -5.09 6.08
CA ALA A 35 3.72 -5.11 6.62
C ALA A 35 4.72 -5.14 5.46
N LEU A 36 5.38 -4.02 5.19
CA LEU A 36 6.23 -3.82 4.02
C LEU A 36 7.71 -3.80 4.39
N ASP A 37 8.54 -4.44 3.57
CA ASP A 37 10.00 -4.47 3.71
C ASP A 37 10.64 -3.55 2.67
N ALA A 38 10.95 -2.31 3.02
CA ALA A 38 11.71 -1.39 2.17
C ALA A 38 13.18 -1.35 2.57
N ALA A 39 14.07 -1.28 1.58
CA ALA A 39 15.52 -1.28 1.82
C ALA A 39 16.03 0.02 2.44
N ARG A 40 15.40 1.13 2.15
CA ARG A 40 15.85 2.46 2.58
C ARG A 40 14.88 3.10 3.54
N SER A 41 15.44 3.77 4.55
CA SER A 41 14.75 4.70 5.43
C SER A 41 15.16 6.12 5.04
N GLY A 42 14.25 7.07 5.14
CA GLY A 42 14.50 8.46 4.83
C GLY A 42 13.22 9.27 4.71
N PRO A 43 13.33 10.58 4.50
CA PRO A 43 12.16 11.42 4.28
C PRO A 43 11.46 11.01 2.98
N CYS A 44 10.14 10.91 3.04
CA CYS A 44 9.31 10.71 1.85
C CYS A 44 9.35 11.96 0.96
N VAL A 45 9.20 11.78 -0.35
CA VAL A 45 9.17 12.89 -1.33
C VAL A 45 8.03 13.88 -1.09
N GLU A 46 6.92 13.40 -0.55
CA GLU A 46 5.76 14.15 -0.09
C GLU A 46 5.25 13.60 1.25
N ASP A 47 4.25 14.24 1.83
CA ASP A 47 3.59 13.71 3.03
C ASP A 47 3.11 12.26 2.81
N PRO A 48 3.43 11.31 3.70
CA PRO A 48 3.08 9.91 3.51
C PRO A 48 1.58 9.63 3.40
N LYS A 49 0.72 10.44 4.05
CA LYS A 49 -0.74 10.28 3.94
C LYS A 49 -1.24 10.74 2.58
N LEU A 50 -0.64 11.81 2.05
CA LEU A 50 -0.91 12.29 0.70
C LEU A 50 -0.45 11.26 -0.33
N MET A 51 0.77 10.74 -0.21
CA MET A 51 1.32 9.74 -1.13
C MET A 51 0.48 8.47 -1.19
N ARG A 52 -0.02 7.96 -0.08
CA ARG A 52 -0.90 6.77 -0.08
C ARG A 52 -2.15 6.93 -0.90
N ARG A 53 -2.67 8.14 -1.02
CA ARG A 53 -3.94 8.44 -1.72
C ARG A 53 -3.76 8.99 -3.13
N ALA A 54 -2.69 9.75 -3.35
CA ALA A 54 -2.56 10.60 -4.52
C ALA A 54 -1.29 10.33 -5.36
N HIS A 55 -0.44 9.32 -5.01
CA HIS A 55 0.77 9.05 -5.79
C HIS A 55 0.50 8.81 -7.28
N MET A 56 -0.66 8.21 -7.62
CA MET A 56 -1.03 8.00 -9.02
C MET A 56 -1.23 9.32 -9.78
N GLU A 57 -1.74 10.37 -9.15
CA GLU A 57 -1.92 11.67 -9.81
C GLU A 57 -0.56 12.31 -10.14
N PHE A 58 0.40 12.23 -9.22
CA PHE A 58 1.77 12.66 -9.50
C PHE A 58 2.40 11.88 -10.65
N LEU A 59 2.27 10.55 -10.63
CA LEU A 59 2.82 9.69 -11.69
C LEU A 59 2.16 9.92 -13.06
N LYS A 60 0.85 10.15 -13.11
CA LYS A 60 0.14 10.50 -14.35
C LYS A 60 0.63 11.83 -14.91
N HIS A 61 0.76 12.83 -14.06
CA HIS A 61 1.23 14.15 -14.45
C HIS A 61 2.65 14.09 -15.04
N ASP A 62 3.55 13.42 -14.33
CA ASP A 62 4.93 13.23 -14.77
C ASP A 62 5.04 12.38 -16.06
N ARG A 63 4.17 11.38 -16.22
CA ARG A 63 4.07 10.61 -17.45
C ARG A 63 3.66 11.50 -18.63
N ASP A 64 2.66 12.34 -18.46
CA ASP A 64 2.17 13.20 -19.54
C ASP A 64 3.22 14.24 -19.94
N ASP A 65 3.95 14.79 -18.98
CA ASP A 65 5.08 15.67 -19.23
C ASP A 65 6.20 14.98 -20.00
N THR A 66 6.54 13.76 -19.62
CA THR A 66 7.59 12.99 -20.27
C THR A 66 7.20 12.58 -21.70
N VAL A 67 6.00 12.01 -21.87
CA VAL A 67 5.57 11.46 -23.16
C VAL A 67 5.21 12.56 -24.17
N ARG A 68 4.52 13.61 -23.73
CA ARG A 68 4.01 14.66 -24.62
C ARG A 68 4.95 15.83 -24.80
N ARG A 69 5.77 16.14 -23.81
CA ARG A 69 6.61 17.32 -23.78
C ARG A 69 8.12 17.03 -23.71
N GLY A 70 8.50 15.77 -23.59
CA GLY A 70 9.90 15.36 -23.43
C GLY A 70 10.55 15.78 -22.12
N ILE A 71 9.77 16.31 -21.16
CA ILE A 71 10.24 16.76 -19.85
C ILE A 71 10.40 15.52 -18.97
N ARG A 72 11.56 15.36 -18.36
CA ARG A 72 11.82 14.29 -17.40
C ARG A 72 11.76 14.84 -15.98
N PRO A 73 10.61 14.71 -15.28
CA PRO A 73 10.48 15.20 -13.91
C PRO A 73 11.44 14.46 -13.00
N ALA A 74 12.05 15.19 -12.07
CA ALA A 74 13.00 14.61 -11.12
C ALA A 74 12.34 14.19 -9.81
N LYS A 75 11.27 14.92 -9.39
CA LYS A 75 10.71 14.78 -8.05
C LYS A 75 9.92 13.49 -7.84
N HIS A 76 9.04 13.12 -8.76
CA HIS A 76 8.15 11.96 -8.65
C HIS A 76 8.49 10.84 -9.65
N SER A 77 9.76 10.71 -9.99
CA SER A 77 10.22 9.67 -10.91
C SER A 77 9.91 8.26 -10.39
N LEU A 78 9.18 7.45 -11.17
CA LEU A 78 8.89 6.06 -10.82
C LEU A 78 10.17 5.25 -10.53
N ALA A 79 11.24 5.46 -11.31
CA ALA A 79 12.52 4.79 -11.08
C ALA A 79 13.12 5.17 -9.71
N ALA A 80 13.04 6.43 -9.31
CA ALA A 80 13.51 6.87 -7.98
C ALA A 80 12.65 6.29 -6.85
N CYS A 81 11.34 6.16 -7.06
CA CYS A 81 10.45 5.48 -6.12
C CYS A 81 10.87 4.01 -5.93
N VAL A 82 11.13 3.30 -7.04
CA VAL A 82 11.62 1.91 -6.99
C VAL A 82 12.95 1.82 -6.26
N ASP A 83 13.91 2.69 -6.55
CA ASP A 83 15.23 2.69 -5.88
C ASP A 83 15.14 2.88 -4.36
N CYS A 84 14.16 3.67 -3.88
CA CYS A 84 13.97 3.89 -2.44
C CYS A 84 13.12 2.81 -1.77
N HIS A 85 12.11 2.30 -2.46
CA HIS A 85 11.11 1.40 -1.88
C HIS A 85 11.36 -0.08 -2.18
N ALA A 86 12.38 -0.42 -2.95
CA ALA A 86 12.77 -1.81 -3.23
C ALA A 86 13.06 -2.58 -1.94
N ASN A 87 12.76 -3.86 -1.94
CA ASN A 87 13.08 -4.77 -0.84
C ASN A 87 14.61 -4.95 -0.72
N ALA A 88 15.11 -4.98 0.51
CA ALA A 88 16.56 -5.10 0.77
C ALA A 88 17.18 -6.42 0.30
N LYS A 89 16.38 -7.49 0.18
CA LYS A 89 16.88 -8.83 -0.13
C LYS A 89 17.05 -9.07 -1.62
N ASP A 90 16.08 -8.61 -2.44
CA ASP A 90 16.04 -8.92 -3.87
C ASP A 90 16.01 -7.68 -4.77
N GLY A 91 15.97 -6.49 -4.16
CA GLY A 91 15.94 -5.22 -4.87
C GLY A 91 14.64 -4.94 -5.62
N SER A 92 13.57 -5.68 -5.35
CA SER A 92 12.29 -5.55 -6.07
C SER A 92 11.23 -4.82 -5.25
N VAL A 93 10.27 -4.22 -5.93
CA VAL A 93 9.02 -3.70 -5.33
C VAL A 93 7.83 -4.66 -5.56
N LEU A 94 8.07 -5.75 -6.31
CA LEU A 94 7.12 -6.83 -6.63
C LEU A 94 7.70 -8.19 -6.24
N GLY A 95 6.84 -9.18 -6.00
CA GLY A 95 7.21 -10.58 -5.74
C GLY A 95 6.45 -11.20 -4.58
N SER A 96 6.00 -10.41 -3.62
CA SER A 96 5.14 -10.84 -2.52
C SER A 96 4.42 -9.66 -1.88
N GLU A 97 3.47 -9.93 -0.99
CA GLU A 97 2.75 -8.89 -0.23
C GLU A 97 3.65 -8.11 0.75
N ARG A 98 4.88 -8.52 0.94
CA ARG A 98 5.88 -7.77 1.73
C ARG A 98 6.64 -6.74 0.90
N HIS A 99 6.58 -6.82 -0.43
CA HIS A 99 7.16 -5.81 -1.32
C HIS A 99 6.29 -4.55 -1.37
N PHE A 100 6.94 -3.40 -1.42
CA PHE A 100 6.30 -2.12 -1.14
C PHE A 100 5.08 -1.83 -2.04
N CYS A 101 5.24 -1.91 -3.35
CA CYS A 101 4.12 -1.65 -4.27
C CYS A 101 3.09 -2.76 -4.21
N GLN A 102 3.54 -4.02 -4.30
CA GLN A 102 2.63 -5.17 -4.34
C GLN A 102 1.82 -5.30 -3.06
N GLY A 103 2.41 -5.13 -1.88
CA GLY A 103 1.70 -5.29 -0.61
C GLY A 103 0.58 -4.27 -0.44
N CYS A 104 0.84 -3.00 -0.73
CA CYS A 104 -0.20 -1.97 -0.68
C CYS A 104 -1.30 -2.19 -1.73
N HIS A 105 -0.92 -2.54 -2.96
CA HIS A 105 -1.86 -2.74 -4.05
C HIS A 105 -2.69 -4.02 -3.90
N ALA A 106 -2.11 -5.10 -3.36
CA ALA A 106 -2.84 -6.31 -2.99
C ALA A 106 -3.86 -6.02 -1.87
N TYR A 107 -3.43 -5.28 -0.84
CA TYR A 107 -4.31 -4.86 0.25
C TYR A 107 -5.48 -3.99 -0.23
N ALA A 108 -5.24 -3.10 -1.19
CA ALA A 108 -6.24 -2.22 -1.77
C ALA A 108 -7.04 -2.87 -2.92
N ALA A 109 -6.74 -4.11 -3.30
CA ALA A 109 -7.31 -4.83 -4.45
C ALA A 109 -7.17 -4.04 -5.77
N VAL A 110 -6.05 -3.34 -5.96
CA VAL A 110 -5.77 -2.53 -7.16
C VAL A 110 -4.66 -3.19 -7.97
N LYS A 111 -4.91 -3.37 -9.27
CA LYS A 111 -3.92 -3.94 -10.20
C LYS A 111 -2.75 -2.97 -10.43
N LEU A 112 -1.55 -3.52 -10.56
CA LEU A 112 -0.32 -2.81 -10.90
C LEU A 112 0.02 -3.04 -12.38
N ASP A 113 -0.25 -2.07 -13.24
CA ASP A 113 0.07 -2.13 -14.68
C ASP A 113 1.40 -1.45 -15.02
N CYS A 114 1.96 -0.66 -14.10
CA CYS A 114 3.19 0.13 -14.33
C CYS A 114 4.37 -0.75 -14.77
N PHE A 115 4.46 -1.95 -14.22
CA PHE A 115 5.59 -2.85 -14.39
C PHE A 115 5.46 -3.80 -15.60
N ASP A 116 4.41 -3.66 -16.37
CA ASP A 116 4.33 -4.26 -17.71
C ASP A 116 5.33 -3.61 -18.67
N CYS A 117 5.72 -2.34 -18.39
CA CYS A 117 6.66 -1.57 -19.19
C CYS A 117 7.87 -1.05 -18.40
N HIS A 118 7.77 -0.91 -17.09
CA HIS A 118 8.82 -0.36 -16.23
C HIS A 118 9.51 -1.45 -15.40
N ALA A 119 10.80 -1.26 -15.12
CA ALA A 119 11.52 -2.16 -14.22
C ALA A 119 10.96 -2.08 -12.80
N SER A 120 10.71 -3.24 -12.19
CA SER A 120 10.25 -3.39 -10.81
C SER A 120 11.40 -3.52 -9.80
N LYS A 121 12.65 -3.51 -10.30
CA LYS A 121 13.85 -3.62 -9.49
C LYS A 121 14.62 -2.31 -9.43
N ALA A 122 15.21 -2.06 -8.27
CA ALA A 122 16.10 -0.93 -8.07
C ALA A 122 17.29 -1.01 -9.02
N ARG A 123 17.73 0.15 -9.49
CA ARG A 123 18.96 0.27 -10.24
C ARG A 123 20.13 -0.13 -9.36
N THR A 124 21.15 -0.77 -9.92
CA THR A 124 22.38 -1.05 -9.18
C THR A 124 23.01 0.26 -8.67
N ALA A 125 23.73 0.20 -7.57
CA ALA A 125 24.36 1.39 -6.97
C ALA A 125 25.21 2.17 -7.99
N THR A 126 25.86 1.49 -8.93
CA THR A 126 26.66 2.10 -10.02
C THR A 126 25.79 2.89 -11.01
N ALA A 127 24.64 2.35 -11.38
CA ALA A 127 23.70 3.02 -12.28
C ALA A 127 22.94 4.18 -11.58
N ALA A 128 22.66 4.04 -10.30
CA ALA A 128 22.06 5.09 -9.49
C ALA A 128 22.98 6.28 -9.27
N ALA A 129 24.30 6.05 -9.13
CA ALA A 129 25.31 7.10 -9.00
C ALA A 129 25.52 7.88 -10.32
N ALA A 130 25.24 7.26 -11.46
CA ALA A 130 25.31 7.92 -12.78
C ALA A 130 24.06 8.73 -13.13
N ALA A 131 22.98 8.60 -12.36
CA ALA A 131 21.75 9.39 -12.58
C ALA A 131 21.95 10.82 -12.05
N PRO A 132 21.55 11.87 -12.80
CA PRO A 132 21.63 13.23 -12.31
C PRO A 132 20.80 13.38 -11.03
N ALA A 133 21.34 14.13 -10.06
CA ALA A 133 20.66 14.42 -8.82
C ALA A 133 19.30 15.08 -9.09
N PRO A 134 18.23 14.77 -8.31
CA PRO A 134 16.95 15.44 -8.44
C PRO A 134 17.14 16.96 -8.30
N GLY A 135 16.78 17.71 -9.34
CA GLY A 135 16.77 19.17 -9.29
C GLY A 135 17.89 19.91 -10.06
N THR A 136 18.77 19.23 -10.78
CA THR A 136 19.69 19.91 -11.72
C THR A 136 18.99 20.11 -13.07
N PRO A 137 18.62 21.37 -13.46
CA PRO A 137 18.11 21.64 -14.80
C PRO A 137 19.26 21.39 -15.81
N ARG A 138 18.96 20.74 -16.91
CA ARG A 138 19.80 20.73 -18.11
C ARG A 138 19.52 21.94 -18.96
#